data_4271577a28f1105ca76813d278a7be45
#
_entry.id   4271577a28f1105ca76813d278a7be45
#
_cell.length_a   1.000
_cell.length_b   1.000
_cell.length_c   1.000
_cell.angle_alpha   90.00
_cell.angle_beta   90.00
_cell.angle_gamma   90.00
#
_symmetry.space_group_name_H-M   'P 1'
#
loop_
_entity.id
_entity.type
_entity.pdbx_description
1 polymer ?
#
loop_
_entity_poly.entity_id
_entity_poly.type
_entity_poly.pdbx_seq_one_letter_code
_entity_poly.pdbx_strand_id
1 'polypeptide(L)'
;METNWTKEEFEIYVLLYAAHCNFIETEEEQDYIISKINTDEAIYNKMHTENVMDNEAVSLQKIQHYLKYNKYSMTDKENLLRHIKKVFFADGYVDILEKKVFAQLKKVFGL
;
A
#
# COMPACT_ATOMS: atom_id res chain seq x y z
N MET A 1 -14.40 5.19 -11.67
CA MET A 1 -13.07 4.55 -11.65
C MET A 1 -13.22 3.12 -11.18
N GLU A 2 -12.80 2.19 -11.98
CA GLU A 2 -12.94 0.78 -11.69
C GLU A 2 -11.57 0.15 -11.46
N THR A 3 -11.44 -0.60 -10.36
CA THR A 3 -10.22 -1.36 -10.09
C THR A 3 -10.55 -2.84 -10.19
N ASN A 4 -9.93 -3.54 -11.11
CA ASN A 4 -10.13 -4.98 -11.28
C ASN A 4 -9.04 -5.76 -10.55
N TRP A 5 -8.75 -5.34 -9.33
CA TRP A 5 -7.67 -5.91 -8.54
C TRP A 5 -8.12 -7.17 -7.79
N THR A 6 -7.22 -8.13 -7.68
CA THR A 6 -7.33 -9.18 -6.68
C THR A 6 -6.99 -8.58 -5.31
N LYS A 7 -7.28 -9.32 -4.24
CA LYS A 7 -6.91 -8.90 -2.89
C LYS A 7 -5.40 -8.69 -2.78
N GLU A 8 -4.62 -9.59 -3.36
CA GLU A 8 -3.16 -9.47 -3.38
C GLU A 8 -2.70 -8.21 -4.10
N GLU A 9 -3.27 -7.94 -5.26
CA GLU A 9 -2.93 -6.73 -6.02
C GLU A 9 -3.28 -5.46 -5.25
N PHE A 10 -4.45 -5.42 -4.61
CA PHE A 10 -4.84 -4.29 -3.77
C PHE A 10 -3.84 -4.06 -2.64
N GLU A 11 -3.47 -5.13 -1.94
CA GLU A 11 -2.54 -5.03 -0.81
C GLU A 11 -1.17 -4.53 -1.24
N ILE A 12 -0.65 -5.03 -2.35
CA ILE A 12 0.61 -4.56 -2.92
C ILE A 12 0.51 -3.08 -3.29
N TYR A 13 -0.59 -2.68 -3.93
CA TYR A 13 -0.78 -1.29 -4.34
C TYR A 13 -0.77 -0.35 -3.13
N VAL A 14 -1.46 -0.71 -2.05
CA VAL A 14 -1.49 0.11 -0.83
C VAL A 14 -0.10 0.20 -0.19
N LEU A 15 0.62 -0.92 -0.13
CA LEU A 15 1.98 -0.92 0.41
C LEU A 15 2.93 -0.06 -0.42
N LEU A 16 2.79 -0.10 -1.75
CA LEU A 16 3.58 0.76 -2.64
C LEU A 16 3.22 2.23 -2.48
N TYR A 17 1.93 2.54 -2.35
CA TYR A 17 1.50 3.90 -2.08
C TYR A 17 2.16 4.44 -0.80
N ALA A 18 2.19 3.62 0.25
CA ALA A 18 2.84 3.99 1.50
C ALA A 18 4.36 4.16 1.33
N ALA A 19 5.00 3.22 0.62
CA ALA A 19 6.45 3.25 0.42
C ALA A 19 6.90 4.47 -0.38
N HIS A 20 6.06 4.96 -1.29
CA HIS A 20 6.40 6.08 -2.18
C HIS A 20 6.05 7.45 -1.60
N CYS A 21 5.57 7.53 -0.35
CA CYS A 21 5.10 8.80 0.22
C CYS A 21 6.21 9.86 0.31
N ASN A 22 7.46 9.45 0.40
CA ASN A 22 8.62 10.34 0.39
C ASN A 22 9.35 10.35 -0.95
N PHE A 23 8.71 9.85 -2.02
CA PHE A 23 9.20 9.79 -3.40
C PHE A 23 10.36 8.81 -3.61
N ILE A 24 10.78 8.07 -2.60
CA ILE A 24 11.88 7.11 -2.69
C ILE A 24 11.44 5.80 -2.05
N GLU A 25 11.41 4.74 -2.86
CA GLU A 25 11.22 3.39 -2.36
C GLU A 25 12.61 2.77 -2.18
N THR A 26 12.93 2.34 -0.96
CA THR A 26 14.21 1.72 -0.69
C THR A 26 14.18 0.25 -1.12
N GLU A 27 15.36 -0.34 -1.33
CA GLU A 27 15.49 -1.76 -1.64
C GLU A 27 14.95 -2.61 -0.48
N GLU A 28 15.17 -2.20 0.75
CA GLU A 28 14.66 -2.87 1.94
C GLU A 28 13.12 -2.88 1.96
N GLU A 29 12.47 -1.78 1.58
CA GLU A 29 11.02 -1.70 1.48
C GLU A 29 10.48 -2.62 0.39
N GLN A 30 11.14 -2.64 -0.78
CA GLN A 30 10.78 -3.51 -1.88
C GLN A 30 10.87 -4.98 -1.47
N ASP A 31 11.98 -5.38 -0.87
CA ASP A 31 12.19 -6.75 -0.41
C ASP A 31 11.15 -7.16 0.63
N TYR A 32 10.80 -6.25 1.52
CA TYR A 32 9.77 -6.51 2.53
C TYR A 32 8.41 -6.77 1.88
N ILE A 33 8.00 -5.94 0.94
CA ILE A 33 6.70 -6.08 0.27
C ILE A 33 6.62 -7.43 -0.45
N ILE A 34 7.65 -7.77 -1.23
CA ILE A 34 7.68 -9.02 -1.98
C ILE A 34 7.60 -10.22 -1.04
N SER A 35 8.38 -10.20 0.05
CA SER A 35 8.45 -11.33 0.96
C SER A 35 7.18 -11.50 1.79
N LYS A 36 6.56 -10.42 2.27
CA LYS A 36 5.40 -10.49 3.17
C LYS A 36 4.09 -10.82 2.45
N ILE A 37 3.90 -10.31 1.25
CA ILE A 37 2.72 -10.63 0.47
C ILE A 37 2.90 -11.97 -0.23
N ASN A 38 4.12 -12.53 -0.19
CA ASN A 38 4.46 -13.77 -0.87
C ASN A 38 4.07 -13.73 -2.34
N THR A 39 4.32 -12.58 -2.96
CA THR A 39 3.99 -12.34 -4.36
C THR A 39 5.20 -12.65 -5.24
N ASP A 40 4.96 -12.88 -6.53
CA ASP A 40 6.05 -12.97 -7.46
C ASP A 40 6.43 -11.58 -7.96
N GLU A 41 7.61 -11.51 -8.56
CA GLU A 41 8.17 -10.25 -9.05
C GLU A 41 7.32 -9.66 -10.19
N ALA A 42 6.65 -10.49 -10.97
CA ALA A 42 5.81 -10.04 -12.08
C ALA A 42 4.59 -9.24 -11.57
N ILE A 43 3.92 -9.75 -10.54
CA ILE A 43 2.78 -9.08 -9.92
C ILE A 43 3.25 -7.77 -9.26
N TYR A 44 4.36 -7.82 -8.53
CA TYR A 44 4.94 -6.64 -7.91
C TYR A 44 5.22 -5.56 -8.96
N ASN A 45 5.86 -5.91 -10.07
CA ASN A 45 6.22 -4.95 -11.12
C ASN A 45 4.98 -4.37 -11.80
N LYS A 46 3.93 -5.17 -12.00
CA LYS A 46 2.67 -4.72 -12.55
C LYS A 46 2.05 -3.62 -11.66
N MET A 47 1.97 -3.89 -10.35
CA MET A 47 1.37 -2.94 -9.42
C MET A 47 2.25 -1.71 -9.22
N HIS A 48 3.56 -1.89 -9.25
CA HIS A 48 4.52 -0.79 -9.18
C HIS A 48 4.33 0.17 -10.36
N THR A 49 4.21 -0.36 -11.57
CA THR A 49 3.98 0.46 -12.77
C THR A 49 2.71 1.26 -12.64
N GLU A 50 1.61 0.62 -12.23
CA GLU A 50 0.33 1.32 -12.05
C GLU A 50 0.45 2.42 -10.99
N ASN A 51 1.08 2.11 -9.85
CA ASN A 51 1.21 3.07 -8.75
C ASN A 51 2.03 4.30 -9.16
N VAL A 52 3.12 4.11 -9.88
CA VAL A 52 3.99 5.21 -10.33
C VAL A 52 3.27 6.12 -11.32
N MET A 53 2.37 5.56 -12.14
CA MET A 53 1.62 6.34 -13.12
C MET A 53 0.48 7.14 -12.50
N ASP A 54 0.03 6.79 -11.30
CA ASP A 54 -1.06 7.47 -10.62
C ASP A 54 -0.53 8.58 -9.70
N ASN A 55 -1.21 9.73 -9.67
CA ASN A 55 -0.92 10.72 -8.65
C ASN A 55 -1.59 10.34 -7.33
N GLU A 56 -1.29 11.09 -6.26
CA GLU A 56 -1.80 10.80 -4.92
C GLU A 56 -3.33 10.75 -4.88
N ALA A 57 -4.00 11.72 -5.51
CA ALA A 57 -5.46 11.79 -5.51
C ALA A 57 -6.08 10.56 -6.20
N VAL A 58 -5.52 10.16 -7.34
CA VAL A 58 -5.99 8.98 -8.07
C VAL A 58 -5.74 7.71 -7.27
N SER A 59 -4.57 7.60 -6.64
CA SER A 59 -4.25 6.44 -5.80
C SER A 59 -5.24 6.28 -4.66
N LEU A 60 -5.57 7.37 -3.96
CA LEU A 60 -6.53 7.32 -2.87
C LEU A 60 -7.93 6.96 -3.36
N GLN A 61 -8.35 7.49 -4.51
CA GLN A 61 -9.64 7.15 -5.10
C GLN A 61 -9.72 5.66 -5.42
N LYS A 62 -8.66 5.09 -5.98
CA LYS A 62 -8.62 3.66 -6.30
C LYS A 62 -8.71 2.80 -5.03
N ILE A 63 -7.97 3.17 -4.00
CA ILE A 63 -7.98 2.46 -2.71
C ILE A 63 -9.39 2.50 -2.10
N GLN A 64 -10.00 3.68 -2.06
CA GLN A 64 -11.36 3.86 -1.52
C GLN A 64 -12.38 3.07 -2.33
N HIS A 65 -12.26 3.07 -3.66
CA HIS A 65 -13.16 2.31 -4.53
C HIS A 65 -13.09 0.82 -4.24
N TYR A 66 -11.88 0.28 -4.10
CA TYR A 66 -11.73 -1.13 -3.77
C TYR A 66 -12.40 -1.48 -2.44
N LEU A 67 -12.17 -0.67 -1.41
CA LEU A 67 -12.75 -0.89 -0.09
C LEU A 67 -14.28 -0.83 -0.11
N LYS A 68 -14.84 0.04 -0.97
CA LYS A 68 -16.30 0.20 -1.08
C LYS A 68 -16.96 -0.98 -1.78
N TYR A 69 -16.34 -1.53 -2.81
CA TYR A 69 -16.97 -2.52 -3.67
C TYR A 69 -16.48 -3.95 -3.48
N ASN A 70 -15.59 -4.17 -2.53
CA ASN A 70 -15.06 -5.49 -2.21
C ASN A 70 -15.18 -5.74 -0.71
N LYS A 71 -15.37 -7.00 -0.34
CA LYS A 71 -15.45 -7.38 1.08
C LYS A 71 -14.03 -7.47 1.64
N TYR A 72 -13.61 -6.42 2.31
CA TYR A 72 -12.32 -6.40 2.98
C TYR A 72 -12.58 -6.29 4.49
N SER A 73 -12.27 -7.35 5.22
CA SER A 73 -12.65 -7.46 6.63
C SER A 73 -11.86 -6.51 7.53
N MET A 74 -12.37 -6.28 8.75
CA MET A 74 -11.66 -5.50 9.75
C MET A 74 -10.31 -6.14 10.09
N THR A 75 -10.26 -7.47 10.19
CA THR A 75 -9.01 -8.19 10.42
C THR A 75 -8.01 -7.97 9.29
N ASP A 76 -8.48 -8.00 8.04
CA ASP A 76 -7.63 -7.72 6.88
C ASP A 76 -7.09 -6.30 6.92
N LYS A 77 -7.93 -5.32 7.28
CA LYS A 77 -7.52 -3.92 7.40
C LYS A 77 -6.44 -3.74 8.47
N GLU A 78 -6.63 -4.36 9.62
CA GLU A 78 -5.65 -4.28 10.71
C GLU A 78 -4.33 -4.93 10.32
N ASN A 79 -4.37 -6.07 9.64
CA ASN A 79 -3.17 -6.75 9.17
C ASN A 79 -2.44 -5.91 8.13
N LEU A 80 -3.17 -5.29 7.21
CA LEU A 80 -2.57 -4.43 6.19
C LEU A 80 -1.91 -3.20 6.83
N LEU A 81 -2.56 -2.57 7.80
CA LEU A 81 -1.95 -1.45 8.53
C LEU A 81 -0.67 -1.86 9.26
N ARG A 82 -0.63 -3.07 9.81
CA ARG A 82 0.56 -3.62 10.44
C ARG A 82 1.70 -3.78 9.42
N HIS A 83 1.39 -4.27 8.23
CA HIS A 83 2.37 -4.39 7.16
C HIS A 83 2.87 -3.03 6.68
N ILE A 84 1.99 -2.04 6.56
CA ILE A 84 2.37 -0.67 6.22
C ILE A 84 3.39 -0.13 7.22
N LYS A 85 3.12 -0.32 8.50
CA LYS A 85 4.05 0.08 9.57
C LYS A 85 5.43 -0.55 9.38
N LYS A 86 5.45 -1.84 9.05
CA LYS A 86 6.71 -2.56 8.86
C LYS A 86 7.45 -2.12 7.60
N VAL A 87 6.73 -1.73 6.55
CA VAL A 87 7.35 -1.13 5.36
C VAL A 87 8.09 0.15 5.76
N PHE A 88 7.45 1.00 6.56
CA PHE A 88 8.09 2.24 7.02
C PHE A 88 9.32 1.99 7.87
N PHE A 89 9.33 0.92 8.65
CA PHE A 89 10.47 0.58 9.51
C PHE A 89 11.54 -0.27 8.82
N ALA A 90 11.35 -0.63 7.54
CA ALA A 90 12.29 -1.51 6.86
C ALA A 90 13.68 -0.90 6.71
N ASP A 91 13.76 0.43 6.62
CA ASP A 91 15.03 1.15 6.50
C ASP A 91 15.53 1.69 7.86
N GLY A 92 14.85 1.38 8.96
CA GLY A 92 15.32 1.67 10.31
C GLY A 92 14.71 2.89 10.97
N TYR A 93 13.95 3.74 10.29
CA TYR A 93 13.29 4.89 10.92
C TYR A 93 12.04 5.30 10.16
N VAL A 94 11.16 6.06 10.86
CA VAL A 94 9.91 6.57 10.28
C VAL A 94 9.94 8.09 10.32
N ASP A 95 9.78 8.73 9.17
CA ASP A 95 9.77 10.19 9.07
C ASP A 95 8.36 10.78 9.21
N ILE A 96 8.28 12.12 9.13
CA ILE A 96 7.03 12.85 9.30
C ILE A 96 6.04 12.54 8.17
N LEU A 97 6.52 12.39 6.93
CA LEU A 97 5.66 12.09 5.77
C LEU A 97 5.04 10.72 5.93
N GLU A 98 5.82 9.73 6.38
CA GLU A 98 5.33 8.38 6.62
C GLU A 98 4.26 8.35 7.72
N LYS A 99 4.47 9.12 8.79
CA LYS A 99 3.48 9.23 9.86
C LYS A 99 2.16 9.83 9.36
N LYS A 100 2.24 10.85 8.50
CA LYS A 100 1.05 11.46 7.91
C LYS A 100 0.30 10.50 7.00
N VAL A 101 1.02 9.76 6.15
CA VAL A 101 0.42 8.78 5.26
C VAL A 101 -0.22 7.63 6.04
N PHE A 102 0.44 7.17 7.10
CA PHE A 102 -0.14 6.14 7.96
C PHE A 102 -1.46 6.58 8.57
N ALA A 103 -1.50 7.82 9.11
CA ALA A 103 -2.73 8.37 9.69
C ALA A 103 -3.83 8.51 8.64
N GLN A 104 -3.47 8.93 7.42
CA GLN A 104 -4.40 9.07 6.32
C GLN A 104 -5.00 7.71 5.92
N LEU A 105 -4.18 6.69 5.76
CA LEU A 105 -4.64 5.35 5.42
C LEU A 105 -5.50 4.75 6.51
N LYS A 106 -5.12 4.95 7.77
CA LYS A 106 -5.92 4.50 8.90
C LYS A 106 -7.32 5.10 8.84
N LYS A 107 -7.42 6.39 8.53
CA LYS A 107 -8.70 7.08 8.39
C LYS A 107 -9.50 6.53 7.20
N VAL A 108 -8.84 6.32 6.06
CA VAL A 108 -9.48 5.76 4.85
C VAL A 108 -10.05 4.37 5.14
N PHE A 109 -9.37 3.59 5.97
CA PHE A 109 -9.83 2.25 6.36
C PHE A 109 -10.93 2.30 7.42
N GLY A 110 -11.23 3.47 7.98
CA GLY A 110 -12.24 3.61 9.02
C GLY A 110 -11.78 3.14 10.40
N LEU A 111 -10.50 3.22 10.66
CA LEU A 111 -9.92 2.77 11.93
C LEU A 111 -9.43 3.90 12.81
#